data_bb8c09f810043c3d49f54c135831ce05
#
_entry.id   bb8c09f810043c3d49f54c135831ce05
#
_cell.length_a   1.000
_cell.length_b   1.000
_cell.length_c   1.000
_cell.angle_alpha   90.00
_cell.angle_beta   90.00
_cell.angle_gamma   90.00
#
_symmetry.space_group_name_H-M   'P 1'
#
loop_
_entity.id
_entity.type
_entity.pdbx_description
1 polymer ?
#
loop_
_entity_poly.entity_id
_entity_poly.type
_entity_poly.pdbx_seq_one_letter_code
_entity_poly.pdbx_strand_id
1 'polypeptide(L)'
;DFGVVDILHENRDCGIYRLRIKPGGEIPPHVHELMGEAELIMSEGLLLQERPVPEGIAHFWPLQLVHAYRNPTDVERSILCVNRPGFDPSDETIVVAPDVWPDVEPFRKRFFGVPQEKKF
;
A
#
# COMPACT_ATOMS: atom_id res chain seq x y z
N ASP A 1 13.04 -8.09 -4.58
CA ASP A 1 13.48 -7.12 -3.56
C ASP A 1 13.12 -5.71 -4.00
N PHE A 2 12.07 -5.13 -3.40
CA PHE A 2 11.61 -3.79 -3.75
C PHE A 2 12.33 -2.67 -2.93
N GLY A 3 13.01 -3.01 -1.87
CA GLY A 3 13.63 -2.04 -0.98
C GLY A 3 13.68 -2.54 0.46
N VAL A 4 13.20 -1.72 1.39
CA VAL A 4 13.31 -1.97 2.83
C VAL A 4 11.96 -1.80 3.51
N VAL A 5 11.69 -2.63 4.51
CA VAL A 5 10.53 -2.50 5.40
C VAL A 5 11.02 -2.08 6.78
N ASP A 6 10.54 -0.94 7.27
CA ASP A 6 10.74 -0.55 8.66
C ASP A 6 9.54 -1.01 9.48
N ILE A 7 9.78 -1.78 10.50
CA ILE A 7 8.72 -2.20 11.43
C ILE A 7 8.59 -1.11 12.49
N LEU A 8 7.49 -0.35 12.44
CA LEU A 8 7.25 0.73 13.39
C LEU A 8 6.54 0.23 14.66
N HIS A 9 5.66 -0.74 14.47
CA HIS A 9 4.95 -1.40 15.55
C HIS A 9 4.47 -2.76 15.05
N GLU A 10 4.53 -3.76 15.90
CA GLU A 10 4.03 -5.07 15.52
C GLU A 10 3.60 -5.85 16.76
N ASN A 11 2.39 -6.38 16.71
CA ASN A 11 1.91 -7.38 17.64
C ASN A 11 0.97 -8.33 16.89
N ARG A 12 0.39 -9.26 17.61
CA ARG A 12 -0.50 -10.26 17.02
C ARG A 12 -1.72 -9.65 16.33
N ASP A 13 -2.22 -8.52 16.82
CA ASP A 13 -3.49 -7.93 16.37
C ASP A 13 -3.31 -6.86 15.31
N CYS A 14 -2.12 -6.24 15.23
CA CYS A 14 -1.88 -5.10 14.35
C CYS A 14 -0.39 -4.97 14.03
N GLY A 15 -0.09 -4.56 12.80
CA GLY A 15 1.24 -4.17 12.39
C GLY A 15 1.22 -2.81 11.70
N ILE A 16 2.25 -2.00 11.95
CA ILE A 16 2.46 -0.71 11.29
C ILE A 16 3.85 -0.73 10.68
N TYR A 17 3.92 -0.55 9.37
CA TYR A 17 5.15 -0.68 8.60
C TYR A 17 5.34 0.51 7.67
N ARG A 18 6.60 0.90 7.46
CA ARG A 18 6.94 1.81 6.39
C ARG A 18 7.66 1.02 5.30
N LEU A 19 7.07 0.98 4.12
CA LEU A 19 7.70 0.37 2.95
C LEU A 19 8.51 1.45 2.24
N ARG A 20 9.82 1.25 2.13
CA ARG A 20 10.71 2.15 1.39
C ARG A 20 11.06 1.49 0.07
N ILE A 21 10.51 2.02 -1.02
CA ILE A 21 10.66 1.43 -2.34
C ILE A 21 11.80 2.13 -3.06
N LYS A 22 12.86 1.39 -3.36
CA LYS A 22 14.04 1.91 -4.05
C LYS A 22 13.71 2.37 -5.47
N PRO A 23 14.55 3.20 -6.10
CA PRO A 23 14.39 3.54 -7.51
C PRO A 23 14.28 2.27 -8.36
N GLY A 24 13.27 2.20 -9.23
CA GLY A 24 13.00 1.03 -10.05
C GLY A 24 12.43 -0.17 -9.31
N GLY A 25 12.21 -0.07 -7.98
CA GLY A 25 11.66 -1.16 -7.19
C GLY A 25 10.19 -1.41 -7.49
N GLU A 26 9.78 -2.67 -7.35
CA GLU A 26 8.41 -3.09 -7.58
C GLU A 26 7.91 -3.95 -6.43
N ILE A 27 6.67 -3.68 -6.01
CA ILE A 27 5.90 -4.62 -5.20
C ILE A 27 4.98 -5.32 -6.20
N PRO A 28 5.25 -6.59 -6.53
CA PRO A 28 4.54 -7.26 -7.61
C PRO A 28 3.06 -7.46 -7.28
N PRO A 29 2.22 -7.75 -8.28
CA PRO A 29 0.81 -8.05 -8.05
C PRO A 29 0.66 -9.17 -7.03
N HIS A 30 -0.15 -8.93 -6.00
CA HIS A 30 -0.34 -9.88 -4.90
C HIS A 30 -1.71 -9.71 -4.28
N VAL A 31 -2.11 -10.73 -3.53
CA VAL A 31 -3.36 -10.74 -2.77
C VAL A 31 -3.10 -11.21 -1.34
N HIS A 32 -3.95 -10.81 -0.42
CA HIS A 32 -3.98 -11.28 0.96
C HIS A 32 -5.33 -11.95 1.22
N GLU A 33 -5.31 -13.09 1.92
CA GLU A 33 -6.51 -13.87 2.22
C GLU A 33 -7.05 -13.58 3.62
N LEU A 34 -6.17 -13.24 4.57
CA LEU A 34 -6.53 -13.10 5.98
C LEU A 34 -6.31 -11.69 6.50
N MET A 35 -5.35 -10.97 5.94
CA MET A 35 -4.90 -9.68 6.46
C MET A 35 -5.60 -8.53 5.77
N GLY A 36 -6.34 -7.72 6.53
CA GLY A 36 -6.83 -6.42 6.07
C GLY A 36 -5.68 -5.41 6.06
N GLU A 37 -5.65 -4.53 5.07
CA GLU A 37 -4.53 -3.63 4.87
C GLU A 37 -5.01 -2.22 4.51
N ALA A 38 -4.46 -1.22 5.20
CA ALA A 38 -4.60 0.18 4.84
C ALA A 38 -3.21 0.71 4.45
N GLU A 39 -3.12 1.39 3.32
CA GLU A 39 -1.85 1.92 2.80
C GLU A 39 -1.98 3.40 2.51
N LEU A 40 -1.13 4.21 3.18
CA LEU A 40 -1.04 5.66 2.97
C LEU A 40 0.16 5.96 2.10
N ILE A 41 -0.07 6.64 0.98
CA ILE A 41 0.99 7.08 0.07
C ILE A 41 1.69 8.29 0.68
N MET A 42 2.96 8.13 1.05
CA MET A 42 3.73 9.16 1.74
C MET A 42 4.59 10.01 0.81
N SER A 43 4.76 9.59 -0.43
CA SER A 43 5.66 10.26 -1.39
C SER A 43 5.02 10.35 -2.76
N GLU A 44 5.29 11.46 -3.47
CA GLU A 44 4.89 11.60 -4.87
C GLU A 44 5.66 10.64 -5.76
N GLY A 45 5.12 10.34 -6.93
CA GLY A 45 5.82 9.64 -8.01
C GLY A 45 5.62 8.14 -8.07
N LEU A 46 4.94 7.55 -7.11
CA LEU A 46 4.62 6.11 -7.17
C LEU A 46 3.53 5.82 -8.19
N LEU A 47 3.58 4.62 -8.75
CA LEU A 47 2.51 4.07 -9.56
C LEU A 47 1.80 2.97 -8.76
N LEU A 48 0.48 3.05 -8.73
CA LEU A 48 -0.41 2.01 -8.22
C LEU A 48 -1.15 1.43 -9.40
N GLN A 49 -1.04 0.12 -9.62
CA GLN A 49 -1.65 -0.54 -10.79
C GLN A 49 -1.23 0.15 -12.10
N GLU A 50 0.04 0.55 -12.20
CA GLU A 50 0.64 1.25 -13.35
C GLU A 50 0.06 2.64 -13.63
N ARG A 51 -0.66 3.23 -12.67
CA ARG A 51 -1.18 4.59 -12.77
C ARG A 51 -0.63 5.47 -11.66
N PRO A 52 -0.34 6.76 -11.94
CA PRO A 52 0.13 7.68 -10.90
C PRO A 52 -0.84 7.75 -9.72
N VAL A 53 -0.27 7.74 -8.51
CA VAL A 53 -1.03 7.90 -7.28
C VAL A 53 -0.43 9.07 -6.50
N PRO A 54 -1.24 10.09 -6.10
CA PRO A 54 -0.71 11.23 -5.37
C PRO A 54 -0.42 10.90 -3.91
N GLU A 55 0.50 11.64 -3.30
CA GLU A 55 0.74 11.52 -1.86
C GLU A 55 -0.49 11.99 -1.07
N GLY A 56 -0.62 11.50 0.17
CA GLY A 56 -1.71 11.87 1.06
C GLY A 56 -3.00 11.10 0.82
N ILE A 57 -2.99 10.15 -0.10
CA ILE A 57 -4.13 9.27 -0.35
C ILE A 57 -3.87 7.94 0.32
N ALA A 58 -4.88 7.42 1.03
CA ALA A 58 -4.86 6.08 1.59
C ALA A 58 -5.84 5.17 0.85
N HIS A 59 -5.47 3.90 0.75
CA HIS A 59 -6.33 2.85 0.24
C HIS A 59 -6.60 1.84 1.35
N PHE A 60 -7.85 1.43 1.47
CA PHE A 60 -8.28 0.41 2.44
C PHE A 60 -8.63 -0.84 1.63
N TRP A 61 -7.63 -1.73 1.52
CA TRP A 61 -7.75 -2.89 0.64
C TRP A 61 -8.62 -3.97 1.25
N PRO A 62 -9.67 -4.42 0.55
CA PRO A 62 -10.38 -5.62 0.95
C PRO A 62 -9.52 -6.86 0.74
N LEU A 63 -9.87 -7.94 1.42
CA LEU A 63 -9.22 -9.24 1.19
C LEU A 63 -9.35 -9.64 -0.29
N GLN A 64 -8.36 -10.34 -0.79
CA GLN A 64 -8.33 -10.90 -2.13
C GLN A 64 -8.30 -9.89 -3.28
N LEU A 65 -8.21 -8.58 -3.00
CA LEU A 65 -8.06 -7.59 -4.07
C LEU A 65 -6.60 -7.51 -4.50
N VAL A 66 -6.34 -7.80 -5.77
CA VAL A 66 -4.99 -7.72 -6.32
C VAL A 66 -4.54 -6.26 -6.40
N HIS A 67 -3.32 -5.99 -5.91
CA HIS A 67 -2.71 -4.66 -6.01
C HIS A 67 -1.20 -4.76 -6.20
N ALA A 68 -0.61 -3.70 -6.75
CA ALA A 68 0.81 -3.65 -7.07
C ALA A 68 1.30 -2.21 -7.10
N TYR A 69 2.56 -2.01 -6.75
CA TYR A 69 3.20 -0.70 -6.80
C TYR A 69 4.49 -0.76 -7.58
N ARG A 70 4.89 0.37 -8.15
CA ARG A 70 6.19 0.55 -8.78
C ARG A 70 6.71 1.95 -8.53
N ASN A 71 8.00 2.07 -8.29
CA ASN A 71 8.68 3.36 -8.17
C ASN A 71 9.49 3.64 -9.46
N PRO A 72 8.93 4.39 -10.41
CA PRO A 72 9.64 4.72 -11.66
C PRO A 72 10.64 5.87 -11.51
N THR A 73 10.74 6.47 -10.31
CA THR A 73 11.59 7.63 -10.08
C THR A 73 13.01 7.23 -9.71
N ASP A 74 13.89 8.21 -9.62
CA ASP A 74 15.30 8.01 -9.27
C ASP A 74 15.60 8.22 -7.79
N VAL A 75 14.55 8.38 -6.96
CA VAL A 75 14.69 8.50 -5.49
C VAL A 75 13.78 7.49 -4.79
N GLU A 76 14.12 7.19 -3.53
CA GLU A 76 13.30 6.32 -2.70
C GLU A 76 11.93 6.94 -2.45
N ARG A 77 10.88 6.10 -2.46
CA ARG A 77 9.51 6.52 -2.18
C ARG A 77 8.91 5.62 -1.10
N SER A 78 8.00 6.16 -0.31
CA SER A 78 7.50 5.46 0.88
C SER A 78 5.98 5.31 0.92
N ILE A 79 5.55 4.19 1.50
CA ILE A 79 4.15 3.88 1.80
C ILE A 79 4.09 3.49 3.27
N LEU A 80 3.12 4.01 4.00
CA LEU A 80 2.84 3.58 5.37
C LEU A 80 1.71 2.56 5.34
N CYS A 81 1.97 1.37 5.89
CA CYS A 81 1.01 0.28 5.94
C CYS A 81 0.51 0.04 7.36
N VAL A 82 -0.79 -0.19 7.50
CA VAL A 82 -1.39 -0.67 8.73
C VAL A 82 -2.12 -1.97 8.40
N ASN A 83 -1.68 -3.07 9.01
CA ASN A 83 -2.20 -4.39 8.75
C ASN A 83 -2.91 -4.96 9.98
N ARG A 84 -4.00 -5.67 9.74
CA ARG A 84 -4.78 -6.34 10.80
C ARG A 84 -5.16 -7.74 10.31
N PRO A 85 -4.68 -8.81 10.96
CA PRO A 85 -3.65 -8.85 12.00
C PRO A 85 -2.28 -8.39 11.49
N GLY A 86 -1.22 -8.52 12.30
CA GLY A 86 0.14 -8.19 11.88
C GLY A 86 0.54 -9.02 10.65
N PHE A 87 1.52 -8.52 9.90
CA PHE A 87 1.94 -9.15 8.64
C PHE A 87 2.46 -10.57 8.87
N ASP A 88 1.94 -11.50 8.05
CA ASP A 88 2.41 -12.87 7.96
C ASP A 88 2.81 -13.14 6.51
N PRO A 89 4.09 -13.39 6.23
CA PRO A 89 4.52 -13.65 4.85
C PRO A 89 3.78 -14.79 4.16
N SER A 90 3.27 -15.75 4.91
CA SER A 90 2.51 -16.88 4.35
C SER A 90 1.15 -16.46 3.81
N ASP A 91 0.66 -15.28 4.19
CA ASP A 91 -0.63 -14.75 3.71
C ASP A 91 -0.50 -13.93 2.42
N GLU A 92 0.71 -13.75 1.91
CA GLU A 92 0.95 -13.03 0.68
C GLU A 92 1.11 -14.01 -0.48
N THR A 93 0.23 -13.89 -1.48
CA THR A 93 0.30 -14.71 -2.69
C THR A 93 0.60 -13.80 -3.88
N ILE A 94 1.75 -14.04 -4.53
CA ILE A 94 2.12 -13.33 -5.76
C ILE A 94 1.28 -13.91 -6.90
N VAL A 95 0.69 -13.04 -7.70
CA VAL A 95 -0.18 -13.43 -8.80
C VAL A 95 0.27 -12.76 -10.09
N VAL A 96 -0.23 -13.27 -11.22
CA VAL A 96 -0.01 -12.63 -12.52
C VAL A 96 -0.86 -11.36 -12.59
N ALA A 97 -0.29 -10.29 -13.19
CA ALA A 97 -1.04 -9.05 -13.38
C ALA A 97 -2.31 -9.32 -14.19
N PRO A 98 -3.47 -8.84 -13.75
CA PRO A 98 -4.71 -9.03 -14.50
C PRO A 98 -4.71 -8.21 -15.79
N ASP A 99 -5.44 -8.64 -16.80
CA ASP A 99 -5.61 -7.88 -18.03
C ASP A 99 -6.32 -6.54 -17.77
N VAL A 100 -7.27 -6.56 -16.82
CA VAL A 100 -7.99 -5.39 -16.38
C VAL A 100 -7.84 -5.27 -14.87
N TRP A 101 -7.23 -4.19 -14.41
CA TRP A 101 -7.06 -3.94 -12.98
C TRP A 101 -8.39 -3.56 -12.34
N PRO A 102 -8.64 -4.00 -11.09
CA PRO A 102 -9.81 -3.54 -10.34
C PRO A 102 -9.81 -2.03 -10.18
N ASP A 103 -11.00 -1.42 -10.16
CA ASP A 103 -11.15 -0.01 -9.82
C ASP A 103 -10.81 0.19 -8.34
N VAL A 104 -9.86 1.08 -8.06
CA VAL A 104 -9.41 1.34 -6.68
C VAL A 104 -10.15 2.51 -6.02
N GLU A 105 -10.90 3.28 -6.78
CA GLU A 105 -11.60 4.46 -6.25
C GLU A 105 -12.54 4.16 -5.07
N PRO A 106 -13.29 3.03 -5.05
CA PRO A 106 -14.15 2.73 -3.90
C PRO A 106 -13.41 2.56 -2.59
N PHE A 107 -12.09 2.27 -2.64
CA PHE A 107 -11.27 1.99 -1.46
C PHE A 107 -10.36 3.16 -1.08
N ARG A 108 -10.45 4.26 -1.83
CA ARG A 108 -9.57 5.42 -1.70
C ARG A 108 -10.16 6.46 -0.76
N LYS A 109 -9.31 7.00 0.14
CA LYS A 109 -9.65 8.14 0.99
C LYS A 109 -8.50 9.13 0.99
N ARG A 110 -8.85 10.42 1.05
CA ARG A 110 -7.85 11.49 1.10
C ARG A 110 -7.78 12.03 2.52
N PHE A 111 -6.56 12.09 3.07
CA PHE A 111 -6.33 12.61 4.41
C PHE A 111 -5.77 14.02 4.42
N PHE A 112 -5.01 14.40 3.37
CA PHE A 112 -4.41 15.73 3.28
C PHE A 112 -5.15 16.60 2.29
N GLY A 113 -5.21 17.92 2.56
CA GLY A 113 -5.85 18.87 1.69
C GLY A 113 -7.37 18.84 1.72
N VAL A 114 -7.97 18.06 2.63
CA VAL A 114 -9.42 17.99 2.82
C VAL A 114 -9.73 18.46 4.24
N PRO A 115 -10.65 19.44 4.42
CA PRO A 115 -11.05 19.85 5.76
C PRO A 115 -11.61 18.65 6.53
N GLN A 116 -11.21 18.54 7.79
CA GLN A 116 -11.70 17.51 8.69
C GLN A 116 -12.81 18.12 9.54
N GLU A 117 -13.98 17.51 9.52
CA GLU A 117 -15.12 17.98 10.30
C GLU A 117 -15.18 17.38 11.69
N LYS A 118 -14.22 16.56 12.04
CA LYS A 118 -14.18 15.98 13.39
C LYS A 118 -13.84 17.06 14.41
N LYS A 119 -14.65 17.12 15.45
CA LYS A 119 -14.40 17.94 16.63
C LYS A 119 -14.04 17.03 17.79
N PHE A 120 -13.04 17.43 18.51
CA PHE A 120 -12.58 16.72 19.70
C PHE A 120 -13.12 17.38 20.94
#